data_4dfb6a7b9e9ff7a657ea058018bc6fbe
#
_entry.id   4dfb6a7b9e9ff7a657ea058018bc6fbe
#
_cell.length_a   1.000
_cell.length_b   1.000
_cell.length_c   1.000
_cell.angle_alpha   90.00
_cell.angle_beta   90.00
_cell.angle_gamma   90.00
#
_symmetry.space_group_name_H-M   'P 1'
#
loop_
_entity.id
_entity.type
_entity.pdbx_description
1 polymer ?
#
loop_
_entity_poly.entity_id
_entity_poly.type
_entity_poly.pdbx_seq_one_letter_code
_entity_poly.pdbx_strand_id
1 'polypeptide(L)'
;PHHERVISALAHYDLVGFQTETDSANFARYLESECHYPGNREKGYDTGERIVRIGSFPVGVETESFNKLARRAVTSSFVEGVLSSLTGRAMIIGVDRLDYSKGIQNR
;
A
#
# COMPACT_ATOMS: atom_id res chain seq x y z
N PRO A 1 15.18 21.01 -0.22
CA PRO A 1 14.39 20.25 0.75
C PRO A 1 14.71 18.75 0.69
N HIS A 2 14.25 17.98 1.70
CA HIS A 2 14.63 16.56 1.82
C HIS A 2 14.13 15.66 0.69
N HIS A 3 13.03 16.02 0.02
CA HIS A 3 12.49 15.24 -1.09
C HIS A 3 13.45 15.14 -2.27
N GLU A 4 14.16 16.19 -2.62
CA GLU A 4 15.14 16.18 -3.72
C GLU A 4 16.23 15.09 -3.52
N ARG A 5 16.73 14.99 -2.30
CA ARG A 5 17.74 13.97 -1.94
C ARG A 5 17.20 12.55 -2.04
N VAL A 6 15.94 12.33 -1.60
CA VAL A 6 15.29 11.02 -1.66
C VAL A 6 15.02 10.62 -3.11
N ILE A 7 14.46 11.52 -3.90
CA ILE A 7 14.15 11.24 -5.31
C ILE A 7 15.43 10.99 -6.11
N SER A 8 16.45 11.83 -5.92
CA SER A 8 17.75 11.64 -6.56
C SER A 8 18.35 10.27 -6.20
N ALA A 9 18.28 9.84 -4.94
CA ALA A 9 18.74 8.52 -4.53
C ALA A 9 17.92 7.39 -5.19
N LEU A 10 16.60 7.53 -5.31
CA LEU A 10 15.76 6.55 -6.00
C LEU A 10 16.07 6.46 -7.49
N ALA A 11 16.46 7.56 -8.12
CA ALA A 11 16.85 7.58 -9.54
C ALA A 11 18.15 6.83 -9.85
N HIS A 12 18.88 6.36 -8.84
CA HIS A 12 20.05 5.49 -9.03
C HIS A 12 19.72 3.99 -9.13
N TYR A 13 18.44 3.62 -9.00
CA TYR A 13 17.98 2.23 -9.22
C TYR A 13 17.49 2.04 -10.66
N ASP A 14 17.59 0.82 -11.16
CA ASP A 14 17.08 0.46 -12.50
C ASP A 14 15.55 0.34 -12.51
N LEU A 15 14.97 0.02 -11.36
CA LEU A 15 13.51 -0.10 -11.17
C LEU A 15 13.10 0.46 -9.82
N VAL A 16 12.11 1.35 -9.84
CA VAL A 16 11.44 1.88 -8.63
C VAL A 16 9.99 1.38 -8.61
N GLY A 17 9.65 0.62 -7.56
CA GLY A 17 8.33 0.01 -7.40
C GLY A 17 7.48 0.71 -6.35
N PHE A 18 6.19 0.84 -6.63
CA PHE A 18 5.20 1.44 -5.74
C PHE A 18 4.05 0.48 -5.45
N GLN A 19 3.33 0.72 -4.37
CA GLN A 19 2.14 -0.05 -4.00
C GLN A 19 0.93 0.30 -4.85
N THR A 20 0.83 1.56 -5.31
CA THR A 20 -0.32 2.04 -6.05
C THR A 20 0.09 2.65 -7.38
N GLU A 21 -0.84 2.63 -8.31
CA GLU A 21 -0.69 3.29 -9.61
C GLU A 21 -0.57 4.81 -9.44
N THR A 22 -1.28 5.38 -8.48
CA THR A 22 -1.21 6.81 -8.16
C THR A 22 0.19 7.22 -7.72
N ASP A 23 0.83 6.45 -6.85
CA ASP A 23 2.18 6.76 -6.36
C ASP A 23 3.20 6.66 -7.50
N SER A 24 3.10 5.63 -8.33
CA SER A 24 3.98 5.48 -9.49
C SER A 24 3.80 6.62 -10.50
N ALA A 25 2.55 7.07 -10.73
CA ALA A 25 2.28 8.22 -11.60
C ALA A 25 2.79 9.54 -11.02
N ASN A 26 2.69 9.74 -9.70
CA ASN A 26 3.22 10.92 -9.04
C ASN A 26 4.76 10.97 -9.11
N PHE A 27 5.42 9.84 -8.92
CA PHE A 27 6.86 9.75 -9.07
C PHE A 27 7.30 10.02 -10.51
N ALA A 28 6.61 9.46 -11.50
CA ALA A 28 6.86 9.71 -12.92
C ALA A 28 6.77 11.21 -13.25
N ARG A 29 5.67 11.84 -12.79
CA ARG A 29 5.47 13.29 -12.97
C ARG A 29 6.60 14.12 -12.35
N TYR A 30 7.10 13.72 -11.18
CA TYR A 30 8.22 14.40 -10.55
C TYR A 30 9.51 14.28 -11.39
N LEU A 31 9.80 13.11 -11.94
CA LEU A 31 10.96 12.93 -12.84
C LEU A 31 10.85 13.80 -14.09
N GLU A 32 9.65 13.98 -14.62
CA GLU A 32 9.37 14.83 -15.79
C GLU A 32 9.45 16.33 -15.46
N SER A 33 8.72 16.77 -14.41
CA SER A 33 8.54 18.21 -14.14
C SER A 33 9.69 18.84 -13.37
N GLU A 34 10.26 18.12 -12.42
CA GLU A 34 11.28 18.68 -11.51
C GLU A 34 12.71 18.24 -11.91
N CYS A 35 12.87 16.98 -12.31
CA CYS A 35 14.19 16.47 -12.72
C CYS A 35 14.45 16.70 -14.20
N HIS A 36 13.43 16.95 -15.00
CA HIS A 36 13.50 17.10 -16.46
C HIS A 36 14.15 15.92 -17.17
N TYR A 37 13.98 14.70 -16.61
CA TYR A 37 14.51 13.50 -17.24
C TYR A 37 13.68 13.12 -18.47
N PRO A 38 14.33 12.98 -19.65
CA PRO A 38 13.61 12.56 -20.85
C PRO A 38 13.16 11.11 -20.75
N GLY A 39 11.95 10.84 -21.25
CA GLY A 39 11.41 9.48 -21.24
C GLY A 39 9.90 9.45 -21.02
N ASN A 40 9.40 8.29 -20.69
CA ASN A 40 8.03 8.07 -20.31
C ASN A 40 7.92 6.78 -19.49
N ARG A 41 6.73 6.50 -18.92
CA ARG A 41 6.50 5.33 -18.06
C ARG A 41 6.72 3.98 -18.76
N GLU A 42 6.50 3.90 -20.07
CA GLU A 42 6.65 2.65 -20.83
C GLU A 42 8.13 2.31 -21.08
N LYS A 43 8.91 3.30 -21.47
CA LYS A 43 10.34 3.13 -21.85
C LYS A 43 11.30 3.36 -20.68
N GLY A 44 10.83 4.05 -19.62
CA GLY A 44 11.63 4.54 -18.51
C GLY A 44 12.13 5.97 -18.76
N TYR A 45 12.87 6.49 -17.79
CA TYR A 45 13.38 7.85 -17.74
C TYR A 45 14.90 7.82 -17.75
N ASP A 46 15.52 8.57 -18.66
CA ASP A 46 16.96 8.64 -18.81
C ASP A 46 17.53 9.70 -17.85
N THR A 47 18.33 9.26 -16.90
CA THR A 47 19.03 10.15 -15.95
C THR A 47 20.37 10.67 -16.50
N GLY A 48 20.77 10.26 -17.70
CA GLY A 48 22.10 10.50 -18.28
C GLY A 48 23.13 9.42 -17.91
N GLU A 49 22.88 8.66 -16.83
CA GLU A 49 23.73 7.54 -16.40
C GLU A 49 23.04 6.19 -16.63
N ARG A 50 21.71 6.15 -16.55
CA ARG A 50 20.88 4.93 -16.68
C ARG A 50 19.44 5.24 -17.02
N ILE A 51 18.73 4.18 -17.39
CA ILE A 51 17.26 4.24 -17.56
C ILE A 51 16.60 3.75 -16.28
N VAL A 52 15.83 4.60 -15.62
CA VAL A 52 15.01 4.27 -14.47
C VAL A 52 13.62 3.85 -14.93
N ARG A 53 13.19 2.64 -14.59
CA ARG A 53 11.83 2.15 -14.83
C ARG A 53 10.98 2.34 -13.58
N ILE A 54 9.69 2.54 -13.81
CA ILE A 54 8.71 2.73 -12.72
C ILE A 54 7.61 1.69 -12.88
N GLY A 55 7.24 1.03 -11.78
CA GLY A 55 6.17 0.03 -11.80
C GLY A 55 5.29 0.08 -10.56
N SER A 56 4.06 -0.42 -10.69
CA SER A 56 3.15 -0.63 -9.57
C SER A 56 3.11 -2.13 -9.23
N PHE A 57 3.41 -2.44 -7.98
CA PHE A 57 3.48 -3.82 -7.46
C PHE A 57 2.66 -3.89 -6.16
N PRO A 58 1.32 -3.85 -6.25
CA PRO A 58 0.48 -3.89 -5.07
C PRO A 58 0.62 -5.21 -4.32
N VAL A 59 0.69 -5.13 -3.00
CA VAL A 59 0.57 -6.32 -2.15
C VAL A 59 -0.87 -6.82 -2.24
N GLY A 60 -1.01 -8.04 -2.73
CA GLY A 60 -2.30 -8.70 -2.84
C GLY A 60 -2.68 -9.47 -1.58
N VAL A 61 -3.97 -9.80 -1.48
CA VAL A 61 -4.53 -10.74 -0.50
C VAL A 61 -5.22 -11.85 -1.27
N GLU A 62 -5.03 -13.09 -0.85
CA GLU A 62 -5.75 -14.27 -1.36
C GLU A 62 -7.22 -14.25 -0.92
N THR A 63 -8.04 -13.48 -1.64
CA THR A 63 -9.44 -13.22 -1.26
C THR A 63 -10.27 -14.48 -1.14
N GLU A 64 -10.04 -15.50 -1.99
CA GLU A 64 -10.75 -16.78 -1.89
C GLU A 64 -10.42 -17.53 -0.59
N SER A 65 -9.16 -17.58 -0.21
CA SER A 65 -8.72 -18.21 1.03
C SER A 65 -9.34 -17.52 2.25
N PHE A 66 -9.34 -16.19 2.24
CA PHE A 66 -9.98 -15.40 3.30
C PHE A 66 -11.48 -15.61 3.35
N ASN A 67 -12.18 -15.65 2.22
CA ASN A 67 -13.61 -15.93 2.17
C ASN A 67 -13.95 -17.34 2.69
N LYS A 68 -13.14 -18.35 2.36
CA LYS A 68 -13.31 -19.71 2.89
C LYS A 68 -13.12 -19.74 4.41
N LEU A 69 -12.09 -19.07 4.92
CA LEU A 69 -11.84 -18.94 6.36
C LEU A 69 -13.00 -18.22 7.07
N ALA A 70 -13.47 -17.10 6.54
CA ALA A 70 -14.58 -16.34 7.11
C ALA A 70 -15.86 -17.19 7.20
N ARG A 71 -16.22 -17.89 6.12
CA ARG A 71 -17.40 -18.78 6.11
C ARG A 71 -17.32 -19.91 7.14
N ARG A 72 -16.13 -20.47 7.35
CA ARG A 72 -15.92 -21.50 8.39
C ARG A 72 -15.96 -20.90 9.80
N ALA A 73 -15.42 -19.69 9.97
CA ALA A 73 -15.38 -19.02 11.26
C ALA A 73 -16.77 -18.63 11.77
N VAL A 74 -17.72 -18.32 10.89
CA VAL A 74 -19.09 -17.92 11.28
C VAL A 74 -19.77 -18.97 12.18
N THR A 75 -19.53 -20.26 11.98
CA THR A 75 -20.09 -21.36 12.76
C THR A 75 -19.19 -21.81 13.90
N SER A 76 -18.16 -21.05 14.25
CA SER A 76 -17.27 -21.42 15.36
C SER A 76 -17.87 -21.03 16.71
N SER A 77 -17.60 -21.84 17.74
CA SER A 77 -18.05 -21.56 19.11
C SER A 77 -17.56 -20.21 19.64
N PHE A 78 -16.41 -19.75 19.15
CA PHE A 78 -15.87 -18.42 19.47
C PHE A 78 -16.80 -17.31 18.96
N VAL A 79 -17.21 -17.37 17.69
CA VAL A 79 -18.10 -16.38 17.09
C VAL A 79 -19.49 -16.44 17.74
N GLU A 80 -20.01 -17.63 18.00
CA GLU A 80 -21.28 -17.82 18.72
C GLU A 80 -21.24 -17.18 20.12
N GLY A 81 -20.13 -17.36 20.85
CA GLY A 81 -19.93 -16.73 22.16
C GLY A 81 -19.90 -15.20 22.07
N VAL A 82 -19.22 -14.64 21.07
CA VAL A 82 -19.21 -13.19 20.83
C VAL A 82 -20.62 -12.68 20.51
N LEU A 83 -21.31 -13.32 19.56
CA LEU A 83 -22.67 -12.92 19.17
C LEU A 83 -23.65 -12.97 20.34
N SER A 84 -23.59 -14.01 21.17
CA SER A 84 -24.40 -14.15 22.37
C SER A 84 -24.15 -13.04 23.39
N SER A 85 -22.89 -12.57 23.49
CA SER A 85 -22.55 -11.48 24.42
C SER A 85 -23.07 -10.12 23.99
N LEU A 86 -23.39 -9.93 22.71
CA LEU A 86 -23.85 -8.65 22.19
C LEU A 86 -25.28 -8.28 22.65
N THR A 87 -26.12 -9.26 22.94
CA THR A 87 -27.49 -9.05 23.43
C THR A 87 -28.30 -8.01 22.64
N GLY A 88 -28.26 -8.11 21.31
CA GLY A 88 -28.92 -7.18 20.37
C GLY A 88 -28.17 -5.86 20.09
N ARG A 89 -26.98 -5.66 20.64
CA ARG A 89 -26.16 -4.49 20.37
C ARG A 89 -25.38 -4.67 19.06
N ALA A 90 -25.13 -3.58 18.35
CA ALA A 90 -24.22 -3.57 17.20
C ALA A 90 -22.75 -3.72 17.66
N MET A 91 -21.95 -4.42 16.87
CA MET A 91 -20.51 -4.57 17.09
C MET A 91 -19.74 -3.80 16.03
N ILE A 92 -18.77 -2.99 16.48
CA ILE A 92 -17.80 -2.33 15.59
C ILE A 92 -16.44 -2.99 15.83
N ILE A 93 -15.82 -3.47 14.76
CA ILE A 93 -14.51 -4.13 14.83
C ILE A 93 -13.46 -3.21 14.23
N GLY A 94 -12.33 -3.04 14.93
CA GLY A 94 -11.13 -2.42 14.41
C GLY A 94 -9.95 -3.36 14.64
N VAL A 95 -9.19 -3.65 13.59
CA VAL A 95 -7.99 -4.49 13.65
C VAL A 95 -6.82 -3.69 13.12
N ASP A 96 -5.86 -3.41 13.99
CA ASP A 96 -4.65 -2.68 13.65
C ASP A 96 -3.46 -3.22 14.45
N ARG A 97 -2.24 -2.93 13.97
CA ARG A 97 -1.05 -3.13 14.79
C ARG A 97 -1.09 -2.18 15.98
N LEU A 98 -0.53 -2.62 17.12
CA LEU A 98 -0.38 -1.78 18.30
C LEU A 98 0.73 -0.74 18.04
N ASP A 99 0.35 0.38 17.43
CA ASP A 99 1.21 1.45 16.99
C ASP A 99 0.53 2.78 17.32
N TYR A 100 1.29 3.74 17.86
CA TYR A 100 0.77 5.06 18.23
C TYR A 100 0.10 5.80 17.06
N SER A 101 0.63 5.61 15.84
CA SER A 101 0.10 6.25 14.61
C SER A 101 -1.30 5.78 14.24
N LYS A 102 -1.78 4.67 14.82
CA LYS A 102 -3.11 4.09 14.55
C LYS A 102 -4.21 4.66 15.44
N GLY A 103 -3.87 5.49 16.43
CA GLY A 103 -4.84 6.16 17.30
C GLY A 103 -5.73 5.20 18.10
N ILE A 104 -5.25 3.98 18.42
CA ILE A 104 -6.04 2.94 19.10
C ILE A 104 -6.55 3.43 20.46
N GLN A 105 -5.79 4.28 21.15
CA GLN A 105 -6.17 4.84 22.45
C GLN A 105 -7.37 5.81 22.37
N ASN A 106 -7.70 6.29 21.16
CA ASN A 106 -8.75 7.28 20.92
C ASN A 106 -10.00 6.70 20.23
N ARG A 107 -10.08 5.37 20.13
CA ARG A 107 -11.22 4.64 19.53
C ARG A 107 -12.25 4.18 20.56
#